data_a4d4b8b26e4919861a4f0866fd551d8f
#
_entry.id   a4d4b8b26e4919861a4f0866fd551d8f
#
_cell.length_a   1.000
_cell.length_b   1.000
_cell.length_c   1.000
_cell.angle_alpha   90.00
_cell.angle_beta   90.00
_cell.angle_gamma   90.00
#
_symmetry.space_group_name_H-M   'P 1'
#
loop_
_entity.id
_entity.type
_entity.pdbx_description
1 polymer ?
#
loop_
_entity_poly.entity_id
_entity_poly.type
_entity_poly.pdbx_seq_one_letter_code
_entity_poly.pdbx_strand_id
1 'polypeptide(L)'
;IIDSKSGYSGAGKKFDKKNISNKGMLNFYNYNTNQHRHICEIHQELSKISNTSIKFSFNPHIMPIFRGLMSTIYCDLNINISKLNINECLKKFYSNSNFVKLIDIEDRTDFFKVQNTNNCFIKFFNHYDSSKIIIVSLIDNLLKGASGQAVQCMNIMFGYDEKLGLDNIKSD
;
A
#
# COMPACT_ATOMS: atom_id res chain seq x y z
N ILE A 1 0.30 -10.27 9.38
CA ILE A 1 -0.93 -9.47 9.55
C ILE A 1 -0.82 -8.24 8.66
N ILE A 2 -1.87 -7.95 7.90
CA ILE A 2 -1.98 -6.78 7.03
C ILE A 2 -3.13 -5.92 7.53
N ASP A 3 -2.83 -4.72 8.01
CA ASP A 3 -3.77 -3.75 8.52
C ASP A 3 -3.79 -2.53 7.60
N SER A 4 -4.84 -2.41 6.78
CA SER A 4 -4.93 -1.41 5.72
C SER A 4 -5.99 -0.34 6.03
N LYS A 5 -5.61 0.92 5.83
CA LYS A 5 -6.45 2.09 6.05
C LYS A 5 -6.57 2.87 4.74
N SER A 6 -7.78 2.91 4.17
CA SER A 6 -8.06 3.58 2.89
C SER A 6 -8.94 4.80 3.09
N GLY A 7 -8.67 5.84 2.32
CA GLY A 7 -9.59 6.95 2.17
C GLY A 7 -10.94 6.49 1.61
N TYR A 8 -12.01 7.22 1.94
CA TYR A 8 -13.38 6.83 1.59
C TYR A 8 -13.68 6.85 0.08
N SER A 9 -12.86 7.52 -0.73
CA SER A 9 -12.96 7.46 -2.20
C SER A 9 -12.81 6.03 -2.75
N GLY A 10 -12.17 5.12 -2.00
CA GLY A 10 -12.09 3.71 -2.34
C GLY A 10 -13.43 2.97 -2.38
N ALA A 11 -14.45 3.48 -1.69
CA ALA A 11 -15.81 2.97 -1.77
C ALA A 11 -16.53 3.33 -3.09
N GLY A 12 -15.96 4.24 -3.89
CA GLY A 12 -16.50 4.70 -5.16
C GLY A 12 -17.89 5.34 -4.99
N LYS A 13 -18.78 5.12 -5.97
CA LYS A 13 -20.16 5.67 -5.97
C LYS A 13 -21.05 5.06 -4.86
N LYS A 14 -20.60 4.01 -4.19
CA LYS A 14 -21.35 3.31 -3.12
C LYS A 14 -21.08 3.88 -1.73
N PHE A 15 -20.43 5.05 -1.63
CA PHE A 15 -20.22 5.68 -0.33
C PHE A 15 -21.57 5.97 0.33
N ASP A 16 -21.87 5.26 1.41
CA ASP A 16 -23.15 5.37 2.13
C ASP A 16 -23.13 6.59 3.06
N LYS A 17 -24.19 7.42 2.97
CA LYS A 17 -24.41 8.56 3.88
C LYS A 17 -24.46 8.19 5.36
N LYS A 18 -24.73 6.91 5.68
CA LYS A 18 -24.62 6.36 7.06
C LYS A 18 -23.23 6.51 7.67
N ASN A 19 -22.20 6.70 6.84
CA ASN A 19 -20.83 6.94 7.29
C ASN A 19 -20.58 8.39 7.69
N ILE A 20 -21.58 9.26 7.55
CA ILE A 20 -21.50 10.65 7.97
C ILE A 20 -22.37 10.80 9.22
N SER A 21 -21.75 11.29 10.31
CA SER A 21 -22.50 11.61 11.54
C SER A 21 -23.49 12.77 11.30
N ASN A 22 -24.47 12.94 12.21
CA ASN A 22 -25.40 14.08 12.20
C ASN A 22 -24.69 15.46 12.29
N LYS A 23 -23.39 15.48 12.65
CA LYS A 23 -22.55 16.67 12.70
C LYS A 23 -21.68 16.83 11.44
N GLY A 24 -21.91 16.04 10.38
CA GLY A 24 -21.13 16.07 9.14
C GLY A 24 -19.74 15.42 9.24
N MET A 25 -19.42 14.76 10.33
CA MET A 25 -18.12 14.08 10.52
C MET A 25 -18.13 12.71 9.84
N LEU A 26 -17.07 12.42 9.08
CA LEU A 26 -16.85 11.09 8.51
C LEU A 26 -16.44 10.11 9.58
N ASN A 27 -16.96 8.88 9.49
CA ASN A 27 -16.64 7.81 10.41
C ASN A 27 -15.32 7.11 10.03
N PHE A 28 -14.65 6.55 11.04
CA PHE A 28 -13.53 5.63 10.89
C PHE A 28 -13.97 4.25 11.37
N TYR A 29 -13.88 3.23 10.51
CA TYR A 29 -14.36 1.89 10.83
C TYR A 29 -13.62 0.81 10.03
N ASN A 30 -13.56 -0.40 10.59
CA ASN A 30 -13.12 -1.58 9.87
C ASN A 30 -14.30 -2.24 9.13
N TYR A 31 -14.01 -3.01 8.09
CA TYR A 31 -15.03 -3.73 7.33
C TYR A 31 -14.44 -5.01 6.72
N ASN A 32 -15.28 -6.03 6.56
CA ASN A 32 -14.92 -7.28 5.87
C ASN A 32 -13.57 -7.89 6.32
N THR A 33 -13.23 -7.80 7.61
CA THR A 33 -12.01 -8.41 8.15
C THR A 33 -11.96 -9.89 7.80
N ASN A 34 -10.88 -10.33 7.17
CA ASN A 34 -10.69 -11.68 6.63
C ASN A 34 -11.79 -12.18 5.66
N GLN A 35 -12.61 -11.28 5.12
CA GLN A 35 -13.67 -11.58 4.14
C GLN A 35 -13.65 -10.62 2.94
N HIS A 36 -12.62 -9.81 2.83
CA HIS A 36 -12.49 -8.82 1.77
C HIS A 36 -12.16 -9.50 0.44
N ARG A 37 -12.75 -9.01 -0.65
CA ARG A 37 -12.55 -9.56 -2.01
C ARG A 37 -11.09 -9.66 -2.48
N HIS A 38 -10.22 -8.78 -1.99
CA HIS A 38 -8.80 -8.79 -2.35
C HIS A 38 -7.99 -9.89 -1.66
N ILE A 39 -8.55 -10.64 -0.70
CA ILE A 39 -7.81 -11.70 0.02
C ILE A 39 -7.31 -12.78 -0.94
N CYS A 40 -8.15 -13.21 -1.87
CA CYS A 40 -7.76 -14.23 -2.86
C CYS A 40 -6.60 -13.75 -3.74
N GLU A 41 -6.64 -12.49 -4.17
CA GLU A 41 -5.60 -11.86 -4.98
C GLU A 41 -4.29 -11.70 -4.20
N ILE A 42 -4.36 -11.17 -2.98
CA ILE A 42 -3.19 -11.05 -2.09
C ILE A 42 -2.57 -12.42 -1.82
N HIS A 43 -3.39 -13.41 -1.51
CA HIS A 43 -2.93 -14.78 -1.27
C HIS A 43 -2.23 -15.36 -2.51
N GLN A 44 -2.83 -15.19 -3.68
CA GLN A 44 -2.27 -15.65 -4.95
C GLN A 44 -0.89 -15.05 -5.20
N GLU A 45 -0.76 -13.72 -5.14
CA GLU A 45 0.48 -13.05 -5.47
C GLU A 45 1.58 -13.31 -4.43
N LEU A 46 1.27 -13.29 -3.15
CA LEU A 46 2.24 -13.64 -2.11
C LEU A 46 2.70 -15.09 -2.22
N SER A 47 1.78 -16.02 -2.52
CA SER A 47 2.12 -17.44 -2.66
C SER A 47 2.96 -17.73 -3.90
N LYS A 48 2.74 -17.02 -5.01
CA LYS A 48 3.60 -17.10 -6.20
C LYS A 48 5.04 -16.67 -5.90
N ILE A 49 5.20 -15.50 -5.25
CA ILE A 49 6.54 -14.94 -4.95
C ILE A 49 7.29 -15.82 -3.96
N SER A 50 6.61 -16.32 -2.93
CA SER A 50 7.23 -17.15 -1.88
C SER A 50 7.41 -18.61 -2.28
N ASN A 51 6.77 -19.04 -3.35
CA ASN A 51 6.68 -20.44 -3.79
C ASN A 51 6.08 -21.37 -2.72
N THR A 52 5.30 -20.82 -1.79
CA THR A 52 4.62 -21.53 -0.70
C THR A 52 3.27 -20.87 -0.42
N SER A 53 2.34 -21.60 0.20
CA SER A 53 1.07 -21.04 0.65
C SER A 53 1.29 -20.13 1.86
N ILE A 54 1.03 -18.84 1.69
CA ILE A 54 1.18 -17.83 2.73
C ILE A 54 -0.11 -17.69 3.52
N LYS A 55 -0.02 -17.78 4.85
CA LYS A 55 -1.13 -17.50 5.76
C LYS A 55 -1.02 -16.07 6.29
N PHE A 56 -2.09 -15.32 6.21
CA PHE A 56 -2.13 -13.96 6.73
C PHE A 56 -3.54 -13.59 7.19
N SER A 57 -3.63 -12.55 8.02
CA SER A 57 -4.88 -11.87 8.34
C SER A 57 -4.91 -10.52 7.63
N PHE A 58 -6.07 -10.16 7.07
CA PHE A 58 -6.29 -8.88 6.41
C PHE A 58 -7.42 -8.11 7.10
N ASN A 59 -7.09 -6.91 7.57
CA ASN A 59 -8.01 -6.05 8.31
C ASN A 59 -8.11 -4.67 7.64
N PRO A 60 -9.05 -4.47 6.71
CA PRO A 60 -9.22 -3.20 6.03
C PRO A 60 -10.09 -2.22 6.84
N HIS A 61 -9.77 -0.93 6.72
CA HIS A 61 -10.50 0.17 7.33
C HIS A 61 -10.79 1.27 6.31
N ILE A 62 -11.87 2.00 6.55
CA ILE A 62 -12.15 3.28 5.89
C ILE A 62 -11.80 4.40 6.85
N MET A 63 -11.01 5.36 6.37
CA MET A 63 -10.62 6.56 7.12
C MET A 63 -11.42 7.78 6.70
N PRO A 64 -11.58 8.78 7.59
CA PRO A 64 -12.27 10.03 7.30
C PRO A 64 -11.43 11.01 6.45
N ILE A 65 -10.70 10.49 5.49
CA ILE A 65 -9.98 11.27 4.48
C ILE A 65 -10.43 10.84 3.09
N PHE A 66 -10.36 11.74 2.12
CA PHE A 66 -10.82 11.42 0.77
C PHE A 66 -9.89 10.42 0.09
N ARG A 67 -8.57 10.68 0.08
CA ARG A 67 -7.61 10.03 -0.79
C ARG A 67 -6.36 9.58 -0.01
N GLY A 68 -5.89 8.39 -0.33
CA GLY A 68 -4.71 7.76 0.24
C GLY A 68 -5.03 6.37 0.82
N LEU A 69 -4.07 5.48 0.76
CA LEU A 69 -4.13 4.15 1.37
C LEU A 69 -2.80 3.86 2.06
N MET A 70 -2.88 3.49 3.32
CA MET A 70 -1.74 3.04 4.12
C MET A 70 -1.98 1.59 4.53
N SER A 71 -1.02 0.73 4.26
CA SER A 71 -1.01 -0.64 4.78
C SER A 71 0.14 -0.81 5.76
N THR A 72 -0.17 -1.23 6.97
CA THR A 72 0.81 -1.64 7.98
C THR A 72 0.87 -3.16 8.00
N ILE A 73 2.04 -3.72 7.74
CA ILE A 73 2.23 -5.15 7.54
C ILE A 73 3.22 -5.64 8.61
N TYR A 74 2.77 -6.56 9.44
CA TYR A 74 3.58 -7.21 10.45
C TYR A 74 4.03 -8.57 9.91
N CYS A 75 5.35 -8.74 9.76
CA CYS A 75 5.94 -9.96 9.20
C CYS A 75 6.82 -10.65 10.22
N ASP A 76 6.70 -11.97 10.29
CA ASP A 76 7.71 -12.81 10.94
C ASP A 76 8.91 -12.95 10.01
N LEU A 77 10.12 -12.83 10.57
CA LEU A 77 11.36 -13.01 9.83
C LEU A 77 11.81 -14.46 9.93
N ASN A 78 12.37 -14.97 8.85
CA ASN A 78 13.14 -16.22 8.93
C ASN A 78 14.40 -15.96 9.77
N ILE A 79 14.69 -16.85 10.70
CA ILE A 79 15.68 -16.73 11.82
C ILE A 79 17.09 -16.31 11.36
N ASN A 80 17.41 -16.51 10.10
CA ASN A 80 18.75 -16.29 9.54
C ASN A 80 18.92 -14.92 8.84
N ILE A 81 17.95 -14.00 8.95
CA ILE A 81 18.02 -12.71 8.27
C ILE A 81 18.31 -11.59 9.28
N SER A 82 19.47 -10.93 9.14
CA SER A 82 19.75 -9.73 9.92
C SER A 82 18.95 -8.53 9.37
N LYS A 83 18.52 -7.63 10.26
CA LYS A 83 17.74 -6.44 9.90
C LYS A 83 18.49 -5.47 8.98
N LEU A 84 19.81 -5.42 9.06
CA LEU A 84 20.68 -4.65 8.16
C LEU A 84 20.55 -5.12 6.71
N ASN A 85 20.44 -6.43 6.50
CA ASN A 85 20.31 -7.01 5.16
C ASN A 85 18.97 -6.70 4.50
N ILE A 86 17.91 -6.42 5.28
CA ILE A 86 16.58 -6.11 4.72
C ILE A 86 16.60 -4.74 4.03
N ASN A 87 17.18 -3.73 4.64
CA ASN A 87 17.25 -2.39 4.05
C ASN A 87 18.07 -2.40 2.74
N GLU A 88 19.22 -3.04 2.77
CA GLU A 88 20.05 -3.18 1.58
C GLU A 88 19.36 -4.01 0.49
N CYS A 89 18.67 -5.07 0.88
CA CYS A 89 17.88 -5.90 -0.03
C CYS A 89 16.78 -5.08 -0.69
N LEU A 90 16.01 -4.30 0.06
CA LEU A 90 14.95 -3.46 -0.47
C LEU A 90 15.52 -2.35 -1.37
N LYS A 91 16.60 -1.68 -0.96
CA LYS A 91 17.29 -0.68 -1.78
C LYS A 91 17.75 -1.27 -3.11
N LYS A 92 18.36 -2.43 -3.08
CA LYS A 92 18.82 -3.13 -4.28
C LYS A 92 17.66 -3.58 -5.16
N PHE A 93 16.62 -4.15 -4.56
CA PHE A 93 15.45 -4.66 -5.29
C PHE A 93 14.69 -3.55 -6.03
N TYR A 94 14.52 -2.40 -5.37
CA TYR A 94 13.78 -1.26 -5.93
C TYR A 94 14.65 -0.19 -6.58
N SER A 95 15.97 -0.42 -6.74
CA SER A 95 16.91 0.58 -7.30
C SER A 95 16.51 1.11 -8.68
N ASN A 96 15.92 0.25 -9.51
CA ASN A 96 15.49 0.57 -10.88
C ASN A 96 13.97 0.80 -10.99
N SER A 97 13.25 0.86 -9.87
CA SER A 97 11.81 1.08 -9.92
C SER A 97 11.47 2.56 -10.15
N ASN A 98 10.66 2.83 -11.15
CA ASN A 98 10.20 4.19 -11.44
C ASN A 98 9.26 4.73 -10.35
N PHE A 99 8.39 3.88 -9.81
CA PHE A 99 7.29 4.28 -8.94
C PHE A 99 7.40 3.81 -7.50
N VAL A 100 8.30 2.87 -7.17
CA VAL A 100 8.51 2.48 -5.77
C VAL A 100 9.62 3.33 -5.17
N LYS A 101 9.32 3.98 -4.05
CA LYS A 101 10.23 4.86 -3.33
C LYS A 101 10.38 4.37 -1.89
N LEU A 102 11.60 4.19 -1.44
CA LEU A 102 11.86 3.89 -0.04
C LEU A 102 11.89 5.20 0.75
N ILE A 103 11.22 5.22 1.90
CA ILE A 103 11.23 6.35 2.83
C ILE A 103 12.40 6.14 3.79
N ASP A 104 13.24 7.15 3.98
CA ASP A 104 14.33 7.12 4.93
C ASP A 104 13.83 7.00 6.38
N ILE A 105 14.70 6.49 7.25
CA ILE A 105 14.34 6.17 8.64
C ILE A 105 13.86 7.41 9.40
N GLU A 106 14.46 8.56 9.12
CA GLU A 106 14.16 9.85 9.75
C GLU A 106 12.87 10.49 9.24
N ASP A 107 12.43 10.12 8.05
CA ASP A 107 11.27 10.72 7.39
C ASP A 107 9.96 10.16 7.94
N ARG A 108 8.95 11.03 8.08
CA ARG A 108 7.60 10.62 8.44
C ARG A 108 6.89 9.94 7.26
N THR A 109 6.11 8.90 7.56
CA THR A 109 5.14 8.32 6.61
C THR A 109 3.94 9.27 6.52
N ASP A 110 3.72 9.84 5.34
CA ASP A 110 2.77 10.92 5.16
C ASP A 110 1.92 10.73 3.90
N PHE A 111 0.60 10.82 4.02
CA PHE A 111 -0.32 10.72 2.89
C PHE A 111 -0.13 11.81 1.83
N PHE A 112 0.25 13.02 2.24
CA PHE A 112 0.46 14.11 1.28
C PHE A 112 1.59 13.82 0.29
N LYS A 113 2.55 12.97 0.65
CA LYS A 113 3.64 12.56 -0.26
C LYS A 113 3.15 11.69 -1.42
N VAL A 114 2.05 10.97 -1.27
CA VAL A 114 1.53 10.02 -2.27
C VAL A 114 0.30 10.52 -3.02
N GLN A 115 -0.46 11.44 -2.44
CA GLN A 115 -1.66 11.97 -3.08
C GLN A 115 -1.35 12.58 -4.45
N ASN A 116 -2.21 12.29 -5.42
CA ASN A 116 -2.07 12.71 -6.81
C ASN A 116 -0.77 12.20 -7.50
N THR A 117 -0.19 11.11 -7.03
CA THR A 117 0.97 10.47 -7.66
C THR A 117 0.72 9.00 -7.96
N ASN A 118 1.45 8.44 -8.93
CA ASN A 118 1.48 7.00 -9.15
C ASN A 118 2.56 6.29 -8.32
N ASN A 119 3.10 6.95 -7.29
CA ASN A 119 4.14 6.39 -6.45
C ASN A 119 3.59 5.43 -5.38
N CYS A 120 4.41 4.44 -5.05
CA CYS A 120 4.28 3.61 -3.87
C CYS A 120 5.46 3.89 -2.94
N PHE A 121 5.20 4.45 -1.78
CA PHE A 121 6.23 4.67 -0.77
C PHE A 121 6.24 3.51 0.22
N ILE A 122 7.42 3.01 0.52
CA ILE A 122 7.63 1.89 1.44
C ILE A 122 8.62 2.32 2.52
N LYS A 123 8.26 2.05 3.77
CA LYS A 123 9.15 2.17 4.92
C LYS A 123 9.07 0.91 5.75
N PHE A 124 10.21 0.48 6.30
CA PHE A 124 10.19 -0.58 7.29
C PHE A 124 10.67 -0.07 8.65
N PHE A 125 10.20 -0.71 9.69
CA PHE A 125 10.56 -0.42 11.07
C PHE A 125 11.04 -1.70 11.74
N ASN A 126 12.02 -1.54 12.61
CA ASN A 126 12.40 -2.61 13.51
C ASN A 126 11.26 -2.86 14.52
N HIS A 127 10.88 -4.10 14.67
CA HIS A 127 10.05 -4.51 15.80
C HIS A 127 10.95 -4.72 17.04
N TYR A 128 10.43 -4.50 18.26
CA TYR A 128 11.20 -4.77 19.49
C TYR A 128 11.61 -6.25 19.59
N ASP A 129 10.76 -7.15 19.14
CA ASP A 129 11.09 -8.56 18.91
C ASP A 129 11.88 -8.67 17.61
N SER A 130 13.12 -9.16 17.73
CA SER A 130 14.07 -9.27 16.60
C SER A 130 13.64 -10.25 15.52
N SER A 131 12.70 -11.15 15.83
CA SER A 131 12.11 -12.09 14.87
C SER A 131 11.06 -11.47 13.94
N LYS A 132 10.76 -10.17 14.08
CA LYS A 132 9.69 -9.49 13.34
C LYS A 132 10.15 -8.17 12.74
N ILE A 133 9.46 -7.76 11.68
CA ILE A 133 9.54 -6.40 11.12
C ILE A 133 8.15 -5.83 10.89
N ILE A 134 8.07 -4.52 10.82
CA ILE A 134 6.87 -3.79 10.41
C ILE A 134 7.18 -3.07 9.10
N ILE A 135 6.36 -3.31 8.08
CA ILE A 135 6.44 -2.62 6.80
C ILE A 135 5.23 -1.71 6.69
N VAL A 136 5.46 -0.45 6.34
CA VAL A 136 4.40 0.50 6.01
C VAL A 136 4.48 0.85 4.54
N SER A 137 3.39 0.64 3.83
CA SER A 137 3.24 1.01 2.42
C SER A 137 2.19 2.11 2.29
N LEU A 138 2.47 3.10 1.44
CA LEU A 138 1.61 4.25 1.16
C LEU A 138 1.41 4.38 -0.35
N ILE A 139 0.16 4.52 -0.76
CA ILE A 139 -0.19 4.81 -2.16
C ILE A 139 -1.37 5.80 -2.21
N ASP A 140 -1.52 6.44 -3.35
CA ASP A 140 -2.79 7.05 -3.74
C ASP A 140 -3.76 5.94 -4.18
N ASN A 141 -4.87 5.78 -3.48
CA ASN A 141 -5.82 4.70 -3.75
C ASN A 141 -6.59 4.85 -5.08
N LEU A 142 -6.64 6.05 -5.66
CA LEU A 142 -7.30 6.31 -6.95
C LEU A 142 -6.33 6.26 -8.13
N LEU A 143 -5.03 6.51 -7.91
CA LEU A 143 -3.99 6.44 -8.94
C LEU A 143 -3.23 5.12 -8.86
N LYS A 144 -2.23 4.99 -8.00
CA LYS A 144 -1.45 3.74 -7.87
C LYS A 144 -2.32 2.56 -7.49
N GLY A 145 -3.37 2.78 -6.71
CA GLY A 145 -4.34 1.75 -6.32
C GLY A 145 -5.40 1.44 -7.39
N ALA A 146 -5.49 2.21 -8.48
CA ALA A 146 -6.53 2.04 -9.50
C ALA A 146 -6.08 2.49 -10.90
N SER A 147 -6.48 3.71 -11.32
CA SER A 147 -6.31 4.17 -12.71
C SER A 147 -4.85 4.31 -13.15
N GLY A 148 -3.99 4.82 -12.29
CA GLY A 148 -2.56 4.98 -12.59
C GLY A 148 -1.86 3.63 -12.75
N GLN A 149 -2.21 2.64 -11.93
CA GLN A 149 -1.69 1.28 -12.09
C GLN A 149 -2.16 0.64 -13.40
N ALA A 150 -3.40 0.90 -13.81
CA ALA A 150 -3.92 0.39 -15.09
C ALA A 150 -3.15 0.99 -16.28
N VAL A 151 -2.87 2.30 -16.26
CA VAL A 151 -2.06 2.97 -17.29
C VAL A 151 -0.62 2.43 -17.29
N GLN A 152 -0.01 2.25 -16.11
CA GLN A 152 1.32 1.67 -15.97
C GLN A 152 1.39 0.26 -16.58
N CYS A 153 0.43 -0.60 -16.27
CA CYS A 153 0.34 -1.93 -16.87
C CYS A 153 0.17 -1.88 -18.38
N MET A 154 -0.68 -0.99 -18.89
CA MET A 154 -0.87 -0.78 -20.33
C MET A 154 0.45 -0.37 -20.99
N ASN A 155 1.17 0.60 -20.42
CA ASN A 155 2.45 1.04 -20.96
C ASN A 155 3.44 -0.11 -21.10
N ILE A 156 3.59 -0.92 -20.04
CA ILE A 156 4.48 -2.10 -20.03
C ILE A 156 4.03 -3.13 -21.08
N MET A 157 2.73 -3.44 -21.15
CA MET A 157 2.19 -4.44 -22.09
C MET A 157 2.39 -4.07 -23.55
N PHE A 158 2.34 -2.78 -23.87
CA PHE A 158 2.50 -2.26 -25.25
C PHE A 158 3.94 -1.80 -25.55
N GLY A 159 4.88 -1.97 -24.63
CA GLY A 159 6.29 -1.60 -24.82
C GLY A 159 6.54 -0.09 -24.82
N TYR A 160 5.63 0.70 -24.24
CA TYR A 160 5.85 2.13 -23.99
C TYR A 160 6.72 2.36 -22.76
N ASP A 161 7.24 3.59 -22.60
CA ASP A 161 7.87 3.99 -21.35
C ASP A 161 6.88 3.81 -20.20
N GLU A 162 7.28 3.08 -19.17
CA GLU A 162 6.45 2.78 -18.00
C GLU A 162 5.81 4.04 -17.38
N LYS A 163 6.50 5.19 -17.49
CA LYS A 163 6.09 6.47 -16.91
C LYS A 163 5.17 7.30 -17.81
N LEU A 164 4.96 6.90 -19.03
CA LEU A 164 4.22 7.69 -20.00
C LEU A 164 2.82 8.07 -19.48
N GLY A 165 2.57 9.39 -19.37
CA GLY A 165 1.32 9.95 -18.84
C GLY A 165 1.16 9.85 -17.30
N LEU A 166 2.18 9.39 -16.56
CA LEU A 166 2.14 9.22 -15.12
C LEU A 166 3.09 10.12 -14.33
N ASP A 167 4.10 10.71 -14.97
CA ASP A 167 5.12 11.56 -14.33
C ASP A 167 4.61 12.97 -13.98
N ASN A 168 3.57 13.46 -14.62
CA ASN A 168 3.10 14.84 -14.55
C ASN A 168 1.72 15.00 -13.88
N ILE A 169 1.32 14.03 -13.07
CA ILE A 169 0.11 14.17 -12.27
C ILE A 169 0.50 15.09 -11.10
N LYS A 170 0.59 16.41 -11.37
CA LYS A 170 0.80 17.39 -10.31
C LYS A 170 -0.52 17.61 -9.57
N SER A 171 -0.42 17.66 -8.25
CA SER A 171 -1.48 18.22 -7.41
C SER A 171 -1.56 19.74 -7.65
N ASP A 172 -2.74 20.20 -8.00
CA ASP A 172 -3.10 21.59 -7.74
C ASP A 172 -3.26 21.80 -6.24
#